data_7298ae6ffa9f2da88cc0d5edc81c6253
#
_entry.id   7298ae6ffa9f2da88cc0d5edc81c6253
#
_cell.length_a   1.000
_cell.length_b   1.000
_cell.length_c   1.000
_cell.angle_alpha   90.00
_cell.angle_beta   90.00
_cell.angle_gamma   90.00
#
_symmetry.space_group_name_H-M   'P 1'
#
loop_
_entity.id
_entity.type
_entity.pdbx_description
1 polymer ?
#
loop_
_entity_poly.entity_id
_entity_poly.type
_entity_poly.pdbx_seq_one_letter_code
_entity_poly.pdbx_strand_id
1 'polypeptide(L)'
;MNLIFQRTVRGLAALFASVLITACGAHSTKQSTETFTVYEDAPKMSLLDLGAPGKSLGDVYHFSAALHSTRGGPVTGEVIGSKTLVKVATDANPNLERRATLLFFTFADGKDQIIAFGAADYTASAPEFDAGQPVVRPVLGGTGKYMGALGQVTSTRNPDGTYTQAFALLK
;
A
#
# COMPACT_ATOMS: atom_id res chain seq x y z
N MET A 1 50.27 81.95 -14.16
CA MET A 1 49.82 81.10 -15.29
C MET A 1 49.56 79.75 -14.79
N ASN A 2 48.33 79.52 -14.29
CA ASN A 2 47.91 78.21 -13.76
C ASN A 2 46.41 78.06 -14.06
N LEU A 3 46.08 77.14 -14.91
CA LEU A 3 44.69 76.76 -15.28
C LEU A 3 44.16 75.81 -14.19
N ILE A 4 43.01 76.19 -13.66
CA ILE A 4 42.24 75.37 -12.74
C ILE A 4 41.28 74.51 -13.57
N PHE A 5 41.41 73.16 -13.47
CA PHE A 5 40.49 72.20 -14.08
C PHE A 5 39.46 71.80 -13.01
N GLN A 6 38.24 72.26 -13.20
CA GLN A 6 37.10 71.75 -12.41
C GLN A 6 36.60 70.43 -13.03
N ARG A 7 36.65 69.37 -12.24
CA ARG A 7 35.99 68.09 -12.55
C ARG A 7 34.64 68.02 -11.85
N THR A 8 33.60 68.03 -12.67
CA THR A 8 32.22 67.77 -12.25
C THR A 8 32.04 66.29 -11.93
N VAL A 9 31.66 65.98 -10.68
CA VAL A 9 31.28 64.63 -10.27
C VAL A 9 29.79 64.43 -10.58
N ARG A 10 29.48 63.56 -11.51
CA ARG A 10 28.11 63.11 -11.78
C ARG A 10 27.76 61.99 -10.78
N GLY A 11 26.77 62.27 -9.93
CA GLY A 11 26.24 61.32 -8.99
C GLY A 11 25.47 60.20 -9.72
N LEU A 12 25.86 58.97 -9.51
CA LEU A 12 25.15 57.74 -9.93
C LEU A 12 24.12 57.39 -8.85
N ALA A 13 22.84 57.62 -9.15
CA ALA A 13 21.74 57.16 -8.30
C ALA A 13 21.58 55.67 -8.49
N ALA A 14 21.92 54.84 -7.50
CA ALA A 14 21.67 53.41 -7.49
C ALA A 14 20.22 53.17 -7.08
N LEU A 15 19.38 52.69 -8.02
CA LEU A 15 18.06 52.16 -7.74
C LEU A 15 18.20 50.78 -7.10
N PHE A 16 17.91 50.68 -5.81
CA PHE A 16 17.71 49.39 -5.11
C PHE A 16 16.33 48.85 -5.47
N ALA A 17 16.27 47.88 -6.38
CA ALA A 17 15.08 47.10 -6.62
C ALA A 17 14.90 46.09 -5.46
N SER A 18 13.97 46.38 -4.56
CA SER A 18 13.58 45.43 -3.47
C SER A 18 12.77 44.30 -4.09
N VAL A 19 13.38 43.12 -4.22
CA VAL A 19 12.70 41.89 -4.59
C VAL A 19 11.93 41.41 -3.36
N LEU A 20 10.62 41.60 -3.37
CA LEU A 20 9.70 40.98 -2.41
C LEU A 20 9.63 39.48 -2.73
N ILE A 21 10.39 38.66 -1.99
CA ILE A 21 10.21 37.22 -1.99
C ILE A 21 8.92 36.91 -1.22
N THR A 22 7.82 36.74 -1.94
CA THR A 22 6.60 36.21 -1.35
C THR A 22 6.87 34.76 -0.96
N ALA A 23 7.11 34.51 0.32
CA ALA A 23 7.20 33.15 0.85
C ALA A 23 5.83 32.49 0.65
N CYS A 24 5.73 31.61 -0.36
CA CYS A 24 4.64 30.66 -0.45
C CYS A 24 4.68 29.80 0.82
N GLY A 25 3.86 30.15 1.79
CA GLY A 25 3.61 29.33 2.97
C GLY A 25 3.05 27.98 2.47
N ALA A 26 3.86 26.93 2.55
CA ALA A 26 3.39 25.58 2.33
C ALA A 26 2.30 25.32 3.38
N HIS A 27 1.03 25.44 2.97
CA HIS A 27 -0.08 24.93 3.76
C HIS A 27 0.10 23.40 3.79
N SER A 28 0.67 22.89 4.86
CA SER A 28 0.61 21.47 5.19
C SER A 28 -0.85 21.15 5.50
N THR A 29 -1.62 20.80 4.47
CA THR A 29 -2.94 20.20 4.66
C THR A 29 -2.70 18.87 5.36
N LYS A 30 -3.08 18.79 6.64
CA LYS A 30 -3.05 17.55 7.41
C LYS A 30 -3.98 16.57 6.69
N GLN A 31 -3.40 15.66 5.92
CA GLN A 31 -4.15 14.66 5.17
C GLN A 31 -4.93 13.80 6.17
N SER A 32 -6.25 13.79 6.06
CA SER A 32 -7.10 12.98 6.93
C SER A 32 -7.01 11.52 6.54
N THR A 33 -7.17 10.63 7.52
CA THR A 33 -7.16 9.18 7.30
C THR A 33 -8.51 8.60 7.65
N GLU A 34 -9.09 7.84 6.74
CA GLU A 34 -10.26 7.00 7.03
C GLU A 34 -9.80 5.62 7.45
N THR A 35 -10.30 5.11 8.57
CA THR A 35 -10.00 3.76 9.04
C THR A 35 -11.27 2.93 9.17
N PHE A 36 -11.18 1.67 8.75
CA PHE A 36 -12.24 0.68 8.99
C PHE A 36 -11.66 -0.73 8.99
N THR A 37 -12.42 -1.68 9.51
CA THR A 37 -12.01 -3.08 9.59
C THR A 37 -13.09 -3.94 8.97
N VAL A 38 -12.67 -4.98 8.23
CA VAL A 38 -13.54 -6.08 7.80
C VAL A 38 -12.95 -7.40 8.25
N TYR A 39 -13.80 -8.40 8.42
CA TYR A 39 -13.46 -9.75 8.82
C TYR A 39 -13.63 -10.67 7.64
N GLU A 40 -12.62 -11.49 7.39
CA GLU A 40 -12.56 -12.42 6.27
C GLU A 40 -12.65 -13.84 6.79
N ASP A 41 -13.48 -14.66 6.19
CA ASP A 41 -13.53 -16.10 6.47
C ASP A 41 -12.21 -16.78 6.13
N ALA A 42 -12.01 -18.01 6.61
CA ALA A 42 -10.87 -18.81 6.19
C ALA A 42 -10.90 -19.01 4.67
N PRO A 43 -9.85 -18.61 3.93
CA PRO A 43 -9.88 -18.57 2.48
C PRO A 43 -9.88 -19.98 1.87
N LYS A 44 -10.64 -20.15 0.81
CA LYS A 44 -10.53 -21.31 -0.08
C LYS A 44 -9.36 -21.10 -1.01
N MET A 45 -8.40 -22.01 -1.02
CA MET A 45 -7.18 -21.89 -1.82
C MET A 45 -7.01 -23.01 -2.82
N SER A 46 -6.43 -22.69 -3.98
CA SER A 46 -5.93 -23.64 -4.97
C SER A 46 -4.50 -23.27 -5.37
N LEU A 47 -3.66 -24.28 -5.55
CA LEU A 47 -2.28 -24.11 -6.01
C LEU A 47 -2.22 -24.40 -7.52
N LEU A 48 -1.63 -23.48 -8.26
CA LEU A 48 -1.13 -23.70 -9.61
C LEU A 48 0.39 -23.90 -9.49
N ASP A 49 0.82 -25.16 -9.60
CA ASP A 49 2.23 -25.59 -9.59
C ASP A 49 2.79 -25.38 -10.98
N LEU A 50 3.78 -24.51 -11.13
CA LEU A 50 4.42 -24.12 -12.39
C LEU A 50 5.89 -24.53 -12.38
N GLY A 51 6.34 -25.11 -13.49
CA GLY A 51 7.76 -25.52 -13.64
C GLY A 51 8.01 -26.95 -13.18
N ALA A 52 9.07 -27.18 -12.39
CA ALA A 52 9.40 -28.49 -11.85
C ALA A 52 8.41 -28.87 -10.73
N PRO A 53 8.07 -30.15 -10.57
CA PRO A 53 7.19 -30.58 -9.48
C PRO A 53 7.68 -30.11 -8.11
N GLY A 54 6.80 -29.58 -7.28
CA GLY A 54 7.10 -29.00 -5.99
C GLY A 54 7.27 -27.47 -6.07
N LYS A 55 7.77 -26.87 -5.00
CA LYS A 55 7.86 -25.40 -4.92
C LYS A 55 8.90 -24.82 -5.87
N SER A 56 8.43 -23.96 -6.77
CA SER A 56 9.27 -23.25 -7.72
C SER A 56 8.85 -21.79 -7.87
N LEU A 57 9.76 -20.95 -8.37
CA LEU A 57 9.45 -19.56 -8.70
C LEU A 57 8.31 -19.52 -9.71
N GLY A 58 7.31 -18.68 -9.42
CA GLY A 58 6.14 -18.53 -10.27
C GLY A 58 4.93 -19.32 -9.80
N ASP A 59 5.05 -20.27 -8.88
CA ASP A 59 3.90 -20.97 -8.30
C ASP A 59 2.89 -19.98 -7.73
N VAL A 60 1.61 -20.22 -8.00
CA VAL A 60 0.55 -19.30 -7.61
C VAL A 60 -0.50 -19.98 -6.76
N TYR A 61 -0.74 -19.43 -5.57
CA TYR A 61 -1.94 -19.74 -4.79
C TYR A 61 -3.02 -18.75 -5.14
N HIS A 62 -4.12 -19.22 -5.73
CA HIS A 62 -5.35 -18.44 -5.87
C HIS A 62 -6.22 -18.66 -4.65
N PHE A 63 -6.93 -17.63 -4.22
CA PHE A 63 -7.82 -17.72 -3.06
C PHE A 63 -9.02 -16.80 -3.16
N SER A 64 -10.09 -17.18 -2.47
CA SER A 64 -11.25 -16.34 -2.23
C SER A 64 -11.83 -16.59 -0.84
N ALA A 65 -12.46 -15.56 -0.27
CA ALA A 65 -13.16 -15.64 0.99
C ALA A 65 -14.28 -14.60 1.08
N ALA A 66 -15.33 -14.89 1.86
CA ALA A 66 -16.36 -13.91 2.17
C ALA A 66 -15.84 -12.85 3.15
N LEU A 67 -16.36 -11.63 3.01
CA LEU A 67 -16.09 -10.50 3.90
C LEU A 67 -17.33 -10.12 4.72
N HIS A 68 -17.10 -9.71 5.95
CA HIS A 68 -18.11 -9.30 6.90
C HIS A 68 -17.73 -7.96 7.53
N SER A 69 -18.70 -7.07 7.77
CA SER A 69 -18.47 -5.81 8.47
C SER A 69 -18.28 -6.01 10.00
N THR A 70 -18.81 -7.09 10.52
CA THR A 70 -18.65 -7.53 11.92
C THR A 70 -18.32 -9.01 11.95
N ARG A 71 -17.53 -9.44 12.94
CA ARG A 71 -17.17 -10.86 13.09
C ARG A 71 -18.41 -11.75 13.24
N GLY A 72 -18.57 -12.73 12.35
CA GLY A 72 -19.73 -13.64 12.33
C GLY A 72 -21.05 -12.97 11.86
N GLY A 73 -20.99 -11.76 11.35
CA GLY A 73 -22.14 -11.05 10.78
C GLY A 73 -22.49 -11.52 9.36
N PRO A 74 -23.46 -10.85 8.71
CA PRO A 74 -23.80 -11.17 7.32
C PRO A 74 -22.65 -10.88 6.37
N VAL A 75 -22.61 -11.58 5.25
CA VAL A 75 -21.66 -11.32 4.16
C VAL A 75 -21.94 -9.95 3.56
N THR A 76 -20.90 -9.12 3.48
CA THR A 76 -20.97 -7.76 2.95
C THR A 76 -20.05 -7.55 1.75
N GLY A 77 -19.30 -8.58 1.36
CA GLY A 77 -18.38 -8.54 0.23
C GLY A 77 -17.60 -9.82 0.07
N GLU A 78 -16.58 -9.75 -0.76
CA GLU A 78 -15.66 -10.86 -1.05
C GLU A 78 -14.24 -10.32 -1.19
N VAL A 79 -13.26 -11.10 -0.79
CA VAL A 79 -11.87 -10.92 -1.22
C VAL A 79 -11.48 -12.06 -2.14
N ILE A 80 -10.88 -11.70 -3.26
CA ILE A 80 -10.21 -12.65 -4.16
C ILE A 80 -8.76 -12.21 -4.33
N GLY A 81 -7.86 -13.17 -4.57
CA GLY A 81 -6.47 -12.79 -4.75
C GLY A 81 -5.58 -13.92 -5.21
N SER A 82 -4.32 -13.56 -5.37
CA SER A 82 -3.26 -14.50 -5.71
C SER A 82 -1.98 -14.22 -4.93
N LYS A 83 -1.27 -15.27 -4.58
CA LYS A 83 0.06 -15.23 -3.95
C LYS A 83 1.06 -15.93 -4.87
N THR A 84 1.94 -15.18 -5.51
CA THR A 84 2.97 -15.74 -6.39
C THR A 84 4.27 -15.92 -5.62
N LEU A 85 4.87 -17.09 -5.70
CA LEU A 85 6.17 -17.38 -5.10
C LEU A 85 7.26 -16.65 -5.90
N VAL A 86 7.86 -15.62 -5.28
CA VAL A 86 8.88 -14.76 -5.91
C VAL A 86 10.29 -14.97 -5.35
N LYS A 87 10.41 -15.72 -4.25
CA LYS A 87 11.67 -16.16 -3.67
C LYS A 87 11.45 -17.47 -2.93
N VAL A 88 12.11 -18.51 -3.37
CA VAL A 88 12.09 -19.83 -2.70
C VAL A 88 12.97 -19.81 -1.44
N ALA A 89 12.70 -20.72 -0.54
CA ALA A 89 13.59 -21.01 0.59
C ALA A 89 14.99 -21.42 0.07
N THR A 90 16.02 -21.05 0.82
CA THR A 90 17.43 -21.36 0.50
C THR A 90 18.07 -22.05 1.68
N ASP A 91 19.28 -22.63 1.47
CA ASP A 91 20.04 -23.26 2.56
C ASP A 91 20.33 -22.30 3.72
N ALA A 92 20.51 -21.01 3.42
CA ALA A 92 20.69 -19.97 4.44
C ALA A 92 19.38 -19.59 5.18
N ASN A 93 18.20 -19.80 4.53
CA ASN A 93 16.89 -19.53 5.08
C ASN A 93 15.90 -20.63 4.65
N PRO A 94 16.04 -21.85 5.16
CA PRO A 94 15.30 -23.01 4.66
C PRO A 94 13.80 -22.96 4.99
N ASN A 95 13.41 -22.14 5.96
CA ASN A 95 12.05 -22.05 6.46
C ASN A 95 11.27 -20.83 5.96
N LEU A 96 11.88 -19.97 5.12
CA LEU A 96 11.23 -18.75 4.67
C LEU A 96 11.23 -18.66 3.14
N GLU A 97 10.08 -18.38 2.60
CA GLU A 97 9.87 -18.00 1.21
C GLU A 97 9.16 -16.65 1.12
N ARG A 98 9.36 -15.93 0.01
CA ARG A 98 8.66 -14.64 -0.20
C ARG A 98 7.63 -14.78 -1.30
N ARG A 99 6.42 -14.26 -1.02
CA ARG A 99 5.31 -14.23 -1.98
C ARG A 99 4.86 -12.80 -2.23
N ALA A 100 4.67 -12.47 -3.51
CA ALA A 100 3.95 -11.27 -3.93
C ALA A 100 2.45 -11.59 -3.90
N THR A 101 1.67 -10.78 -3.19
CA THR A 101 0.23 -11.02 -3.00
C THR A 101 -0.56 -9.86 -3.58
N LEU A 102 -1.51 -10.18 -4.48
CA LEU A 102 -2.50 -9.26 -5.01
C LEU A 102 -3.85 -9.57 -4.37
N LEU A 103 -4.54 -8.54 -3.91
CA LEU A 103 -5.82 -8.62 -3.20
C LEU A 103 -6.83 -7.68 -3.86
N PHE A 104 -8.00 -8.20 -4.17
CA PHE A 104 -9.16 -7.44 -4.60
C PHE A 104 -10.26 -7.61 -3.56
N PHE A 105 -10.52 -6.55 -2.81
CA PHE A 105 -11.65 -6.48 -1.87
C PHE A 105 -12.83 -5.86 -2.60
N THR A 106 -13.94 -6.58 -2.66
CA THR A 106 -15.14 -6.17 -3.38
C THR A 106 -16.31 -6.06 -2.41
N PHE A 107 -17.01 -4.94 -2.42
CA PHE A 107 -18.13 -4.62 -1.54
C PHE A 107 -19.34 -4.17 -2.36
N ALA A 108 -20.49 -4.03 -1.70
CA ALA A 108 -21.71 -3.47 -2.29
C ALA A 108 -22.07 -4.08 -3.66
N ASP A 109 -22.13 -5.39 -3.72
CA ASP A 109 -22.46 -6.15 -4.94
C ASP A 109 -21.53 -5.85 -6.13
N GLY A 110 -20.26 -5.63 -5.85
CA GLY A 110 -19.21 -5.42 -6.85
C GLY A 110 -18.97 -3.96 -7.27
N LYS A 111 -19.73 -3.02 -6.72
CA LYS A 111 -19.63 -1.60 -7.11
C LYS A 111 -18.43 -0.90 -6.49
N ASP A 112 -18.11 -1.24 -5.24
CA ASP A 112 -17.02 -0.64 -4.47
C ASP A 112 -15.86 -1.64 -4.36
N GLN A 113 -14.69 -1.28 -4.84
CA GLN A 113 -13.51 -2.16 -4.79
C GLN A 113 -12.31 -1.44 -4.21
N ILE A 114 -11.44 -2.19 -3.52
CA ILE A 114 -10.10 -1.77 -3.10
C ILE A 114 -9.10 -2.80 -3.64
N ILE A 115 -7.99 -2.31 -4.19
CA ILE A 115 -6.88 -3.14 -4.67
C ILE A 115 -5.68 -2.91 -3.76
N ALA A 116 -5.11 -3.99 -3.23
CA ALA A 116 -3.86 -3.96 -2.49
C ALA A 116 -2.85 -4.96 -3.06
N PHE A 117 -1.58 -4.60 -3.02
CA PHE A 117 -0.50 -5.46 -3.51
C PHE A 117 0.74 -5.29 -2.63
N GLY A 118 1.47 -6.36 -2.38
CA GLY A 118 2.73 -6.29 -1.67
C GLY A 118 3.36 -7.66 -1.48
N ALA A 119 4.61 -7.68 -1.04
CA ALA A 119 5.33 -8.91 -0.76
C ALA A 119 5.47 -9.12 0.75
N ALA A 120 5.42 -10.39 1.18
CA ALA A 120 5.66 -10.77 2.55
C ALA A 120 6.42 -12.10 2.62
N ASP A 121 7.04 -12.34 3.76
CA ASP A 121 7.68 -13.62 4.06
C ASP A 121 6.66 -14.59 4.65
N TYR A 122 6.77 -15.85 4.25
CA TYR A 122 5.91 -16.96 4.66
C TYR A 122 6.76 -18.11 5.11
N THR A 123 6.26 -18.87 6.08
CA THR A 123 6.84 -20.17 6.41
C THR A 123 6.75 -21.09 5.19
N ALA A 124 7.88 -21.63 4.75
CA ALA A 124 7.98 -22.37 3.48
C ALA A 124 7.06 -23.60 3.39
N SER A 125 6.65 -24.17 4.52
CA SER A 125 5.72 -25.31 4.57
C SER A 125 4.24 -24.91 4.58
N ALA A 126 3.91 -23.62 4.76
CA ALA A 126 2.54 -23.16 4.95
C ALA A 126 2.00 -22.40 3.73
N PRO A 127 0.74 -22.61 3.33
CA PRO A 127 0.11 -21.81 2.27
C PRO A 127 -0.22 -20.38 2.75
N GLU A 128 -0.24 -20.13 4.05
CA GLU A 128 -0.59 -18.86 4.70
C GLU A 128 0.51 -18.43 5.68
N PHE A 129 0.55 -17.14 6.01
CA PHE A 129 1.47 -16.63 7.03
C PHE A 129 0.99 -17.00 8.44
N ASP A 130 1.90 -16.91 9.41
CA ASP A 130 1.66 -17.33 10.77
C ASP A 130 0.55 -16.51 11.45
N ALA A 131 -0.26 -17.16 12.28
CA ALA A 131 -1.33 -16.51 13.01
C ALA A 131 -0.79 -15.43 13.96
N GLY A 132 -1.51 -14.32 14.06
CA GLY A 132 -1.16 -13.19 14.93
C GLY A 132 -0.05 -12.28 14.38
N GLN A 133 0.59 -12.62 13.27
CA GLN A 133 1.58 -11.75 12.63
C GLN A 133 0.91 -10.81 11.63
N PRO A 134 0.96 -9.48 11.82
CA PRO A 134 0.37 -8.54 10.88
C PRO A 134 1.25 -8.40 9.62
N VAL A 135 0.60 -8.39 8.46
CA VAL A 135 1.25 -8.10 7.17
C VAL A 135 0.61 -6.86 6.59
N VAL A 136 1.41 -5.82 6.40
CA VAL A 136 0.98 -4.54 5.84
C VAL A 136 1.22 -4.51 4.34
N ARG A 137 0.21 -4.09 3.57
CA ARG A 137 0.31 -3.89 2.12
C ARG A 137 -0.22 -2.53 1.71
N PRO A 138 0.41 -1.84 0.75
CA PRO A 138 -0.13 -0.62 0.20
C PRO A 138 -1.45 -0.88 -0.53
N VAL A 139 -2.39 0.05 -0.37
CA VAL A 139 -3.57 0.17 -1.21
C VAL A 139 -3.18 0.97 -2.44
N LEU A 140 -3.40 0.40 -3.61
CA LEU A 140 -3.00 0.96 -4.90
C LEU A 140 -4.11 1.79 -5.56
N GLY A 141 -5.35 1.61 -5.13
CA GLY A 141 -6.51 2.27 -5.68
C GLY A 141 -7.82 1.56 -5.35
N GLY A 142 -8.90 2.06 -5.93
CA GLY A 142 -10.22 1.46 -5.79
C GLY A 142 -11.22 2.03 -6.78
N THR A 143 -12.45 1.51 -6.73
CA THR A 143 -13.60 1.96 -7.53
C THR A 143 -14.77 2.36 -6.63
N GLY A 144 -15.81 2.94 -7.21
CA GLY A 144 -16.98 3.38 -6.46
C GLY A 144 -16.62 4.39 -5.38
N LYS A 145 -17.06 4.18 -4.15
CA LYS A 145 -16.73 5.07 -3.02
C LYS A 145 -15.23 5.12 -2.69
N TYR A 146 -14.44 4.15 -3.18
CA TYR A 146 -13.00 4.06 -2.98
C TYR A 146 -12.19 4.59 -4.17
N MET A 147 -12.82 5.26 -5.14
CA MET A 147 -12.11 5.84 -6.28
C MET A 147 -11.02 6.82 -5.79
N GLY A 148 -9.77 6.60 -6.27
CA GLY A 148 -8.61 7.39 -5.84
C GLY A 148 -8.04 7.01 -4.46
N ALA A 149 -8.56 5.96 -3.81
CA ALA A 149 -8.04 5.52 -2.51
C ALA A 149 -6.56 5.15 -2.59
N LEU A 150 -5.79 5.67 -1.65
CA LEU A 150 -4.41 5.29 -1.37
C LEU A 150 -4.30 5.02 0.12
N GLY A 151 -3.27 4.32 0.55
CA GLY A 151 -3.07 4.02 1.97
C GLY A 151 -2.53 2.61 2.17
N GLN A 152 -3.04 1.93 3.20
CA GLN A 152 -2.61 0.58 3.50
C GLN A 152 -3.73 -0.29 4.05
N VAL A 153 -3.56 -1.61 3.89
CA VAL A 153 -4.31 -2.64 4.61
C VAL A 153 -3.36 -3.47 5.44
N THR A 154 -3.73 -3.72 6.69
CA THR A 154 -3.04 -4.64 7.58
C THR A 154 -3.86 -5.92 7.68
N SER A 155 -3.30 -7.01 7.15
CA SER A 155 -3.88 -8.35 7.21
C SER A 155 -3.33 -9.10 8.41
N THR A 156 -4.19 -9.57 9.31
CA THR A 156 -3.79 -10.42 10.44
C THR A 156 -4.56 -11.73 10.37
N ARG A 157 -3.83 -12.84 10.24
CA ARG A 157 -4.44 -14.18 10.31
C ARG A 157 -4.77 -14.50 11.75
N ASN A 158 -6.01 -14.92 12.01
CA ASN A 158 -6.46 -15.34 13.32
C ASN A 158 -6.11 -16.82 13.56
N PRO A 159 -6.06 -17.29 14.82
CA PRO A 159 -5.77 -18.71 15.12
C PRO A 159 -6.77 -19.71 14.51
N ASP A 160 -8.01 -19.28 14.25
CA ASP A 160 -9.07 -20.08 13.63
C ASP A 160 -8.98 -20.13 12.09
N GLY A 161 -7.95 -19.51 11.50
CA GLY A 161 -7.73 -19.45 10.06
C GLY A 161 -8.46 -18.31 9.34
N THR A 162 -9.34 -17.56 10.02
CA THR A 162 -9.96 -16.35 9.51
C THR A 162 -8.98 -15.17 9.48
N TYR A 163 -9.36 -14.05 8.87
CA TYR A 163 -8.51 -12.86 8.85
C TYR A 163 -9.24 -11.61 9.36
N THR A 164 -8.45 -10.73 9.93
CA THR A 164 -8.85 -9.34 10.21
C THR A 164 -8.11 -8.44 9.22
N GLN A 165 -8.85 -7.66 8.44
CA GLN A 165 -8.34 -6.74 7.43
C GLN A 165 -8.61 -5.30 7.91
N ALA A 166 -7.58 -4.61 8.42
CA ALA A 166 -7.68 -3.24 8.91
C ALA A 166 -7.14 -2.27 7.86
N PHE A 167 -8.02 -1.39 7.37
CA PHE A 167 -7.70 -0.37 6.38
C PHE A 167 -7.39 0.97 7.03
N ALA A 168 -6.39 1.67 6.47
CA ALA A 168 -6.10 3.08 6.73
C ALA A 168 -5.91 3.78 5.39
N LEU A 169 -6.95 4.50 4.94
CA LEU A 169 -6.98 5.16 3.63
C LEU A 169 -6.77 6.67 3.79
N LEU A 170 -5.98 7.25 2.90
CA LEU A 170 -5.76 8.69 2.80
C LEU A 170 -7.01 9.34 2.15
N LYS A 171 -7.42 10.49 2.68
CA LYS A 171 -8.52 11.32 2.16
C LYS A 171 -8.00 12.64 1.63
#